data_96950ae40082147e449aad90cb7bc779
#
_entry.id   96950ae40082147e449aad90cb7bc779
#
_cell.length_a   1.000
_cell.length_b   1.000
_cell.length_c   1.000
_cell.angle_alpha   90.00
_cell.angle_beta   90.00
_cell.angle_gamma   90.00
#
_symmetry.space_group_name_H-M   'P 1'
#
loop_
_entity.id
_entity.type
_entity.pdbx_description
1 polymer ?
#
loop_
_entity_poly.entity_id
_entity_poly.type
_entity_poly.pdbx_seq_one_letter_code
_entity_poly.pdbx_strand_id
1 'polypeptide(L)'
;MYFGLSEDQVMLQDTVRRFLDTESELDHVRGFANGDTTLAGKLHAGLMELGVPLVLIPEAHGGLGMGVLEAALIQEMLGRYVTPSAFTPAYGMAVAGLNTGANADQRNNWLGRIAGGEVILGVGVTEAVGAREDAGLTVTGDKVSGRASFVMGAETATHFLLGASH
;
A
#
# COMPACT_ATOMS: atom_id res chain seq x y z
N MET A 1 -3.17 33.34 0.63
CA MET A 1 -3.23 31.88 0.89
C MET A 1 -2.00 31.30 0.21
N TYR A 2 -1.15 30.61 0.95
CA TYR A 2 0.05 29.96 0.39
C TYR A 2 -0.36 28.57 -0.12
N PHE A 3 -0.06 28.26 -1.38
CA PHE A 3 -0.43 27.00 -2.03
C PHE A 3 0.77 26.04 -2.22
N GLY A 4 1.94 26.39 -1.67
CA GLY A 4 3.11 25.52 -1.74
C GLY A 4 3.10 24.45 -0.66
N LEU A 5 3.99 23.48 -0.82
CA LEU A 5 4.25 22.46 0.20
C LEU A 5 4.89 23.09 1.43
N SER A 6 4.66 22.52 2.59
CA SER A 6 5.39 22.87 3.81
C SER A 6 6.85 22.39 3.73
N GLU A 7 7.71 22.92 4.60
CA GLU A 7 9.11 22.48 4.68
C GLU A 7 9.22 20.98 4.97
N ASP A 8 8.37 20.46 5.86
CA ASP A 8 8.33 19.03 6.18
C ASP A 8 7.89 18.18 4.99
N GLN A 9 6.92 18.64 4.20
CA GLN A 9 6.47 17.96 2.98
C GLN A 9 7.56 17.93 1.90
N VAL A 10 8.30 19.04 1.72
CA VAL A 10 9.46 19.08 0.82
C VAL A 10 10.55 18.13 1.31
N MET A 11 10.83 18.12 2.61
CA MET A 11 11.82 17.23 3.20
C MET A 11 11.43 15.74 3.03
N LEU A 12 10.16 15.42 3.18
CA LEU A 12 9.63 14.06 2.92
C LEU A 12 9.87 13.64 1.47
N GLN A 13 9.50 14.48 0.50
CA GLN A 13 9.75 14.19 -0.92
C GLN A 13 11.25 14.02 -1.22
N ASP A 14 12.09 14.91 -0.69
CA ASP A 14 13.53 14.84 -0.89
C ASP A 14 14.17 13.59 -0.29
N THR A 15 13.65 13.13 0.85
CA THR A 15 14.14 11.91 1.51
C THR A 15 13.80 10.68 0.65
N VAL A 16 12.55 10.56 0.21
CA VAL A 16 12.13 9.47 -0.66
C VAL A 16 12.87 9.52 -2.01
N ARG A 17 13.01 10.71 -2.58
CA ARG A 17 13.73 10.89 -3.84
C ARG A 17 15.17 10.41 -3.76
N ARG A 18 15.94 10.83 -2.74
CA ARG A 18 17.34 10.41 -2.56
C ARG A 18 17.49 8.90 -2.41
N PHE A 19 16.59 8.27 -1.70
CA PHE A 19 16.57 6.82 -1.58
C PHE A 19 16.36 6.17 -2.95
N LEU A 20 15.36 6.64 -3.72
CA LEU A 20 15.03 6.08 -5.02
C LEU A 20 16.10 6.38 -6.09
N ASP A 21 16.78 7.52 -6.02
CA ASP A 21 17.93 7.85 -6.88
C ASP A 21 19.00 6.75 -6.83
N THR A 22 19.17 6.13 -5.65
CA THR A 22 20.20 5.10 -5.42
C THR A 22 19.67 3.69 -5.66
N GLU A 23 18.44 3.41 -5.23
CA GLU A 23 17.93 2.04 -5.12
C GLU A 23 17.01 1.62 -6.29
N SER A 24 16.42 2.59 -7.00
CA SER A 24 15.46 2.34 -8.09
C SER A 24 16.00 2.79 -9.46
N GLU A 25 17.22 2.40 -9.77
CA GLU A 25 17.78 2.63 -11.11
C GLU A 25 16.97 1.90 -12.18
N LEU A 26 16.86 2.50 -13.37
CA LEU A 26 16.00 1.99 -14.44
C LEU A 26 16.35 0.56 -14.90
N ASP A 27 17.63 0.19 -14.83
CA ASP A 27 18.05 -1.16 -15.21
C ASP A 27 17.61 -2.20 -14.17
N HIS A 28 17.56 -1.84 -12.88
CA HIS A 28 16.98 -2.68 -11.84
C HIS A 28 15.46 -2.85 -12.02
N VAL A 29 14.75 -1.77 -12.39
CA VAL A 29 13.31 -1.83 -12.71
C VAL A 29 13.02 -2.71 -13.90
N ARG A 30 13.87 -2.66 -14.96
CA ARG A 30 13.78 -3.57 -16.10
C ARG A 30 14.06 -5.02 -15.72
N GLY A 31 15.01 -5.25 -14.80
CA GLY A 31 15.26 -6.58 -14.23
C GLY A 31 14.02 -7.13 -13.54
N PHE A 32 13.37 -6.33 -12.72
CA PHE A 32 12.10 -6.70 -12.07
C PHE A 32 11.01 -7.07 -13.09
N ALA A 33 10.84 -6.25 -14.14
CA ALA A 33 9.88 -6.54 -15.22
C ALA A 33 10.17 -7.86 -15.96
N ASN A 34 11.42 -8.32 -15.94
CA ASN A 34 11.88 -9.59 -16.52
C ASN A 34 11.88 -10.77 -15.51
N GLY A 35 11.32 -10.56 -14.30
CA GLY A 35 11.13 -11.61 -13.29
C GLY A 35 12.14 -11.64 -12.14
N ASP A 36 13.06 -10.68 -12.05
CA ASP A 36 13.94 -10.53 -10.88
C ASP A 36 13.20 -9.82 -9.76
N THR A 37 12.74 -10.57 -8.77
CA THR A 37 11.97 -10.04 -7.62
C THR A 37 12.84 -9.47 -6.50
N THR A 38 14.17 -9.54 -6.61
CA THR A 38 15.11 -9.08 -5.54
C THR A 38 14.97 -7.60 -5.27
N LEU A 39 14.75 -6.79 -6.31
CA LEU A 39 14.56 -5.34 -6.18
C LEU A 39 13.36 -4.98 -5.31
N ALA A 40 12.23 -5.66 -5.52
CA ALA A 40 11.00 -5.35 -4.77
C ALA A 40 11.18 -5.53 -3.25
N GLY A 41 11.87 -6.61 -2.84
CA GLY A 41 12.19 -6.85 -1.44
C GLY A 41 13.14 -5.80 -0.84
N LYS A 42 14.18 -5.41 -1.58
CA LYS A 42 15.14 -4.38 -1.17
C LYS A 42 14.46 -3.01 -1.02
N LEU A 43 13.65 -2.62 -2.00
CA LEU A 43 12.89 -1.38 -1.95
C LEU A 43 11.90 -1.37 -0.80
N HIS A 44 11.19 -2.48 -0.57
CA HIS A 44 10.27 -2.58 0.55
C HIS A 44 10.97 -2.38 1.90
N ALA A 45 12.09 -3.07 2.13
CA ALA A 45 12.88 -2.93 3.37
C ALA A 45 13.36 -1.48 3.58
N GLY A 46 13.95 -0.86 2.57
CA GLY A 46 14.42 0.52 2.69
C GLY A 46 13.29 1.55 2.87
N LEU A 47 12.15 1.37 2.21
CA LEU A 47 10.98 2.21 2.42
C LEU A 47 10.39 2.05 3.84
N MET A 48 10.44 0.84 4.41
CA MET A 48 10.06 0.59 5.81
C MET A 48 11.00 1.32 6.77
N GLU A 49 12.32 1.27 6.56
CA GLU A 49 13.31 2.00 7.37
C GLU A 49 13.09 3.52 7.33
N LEU A 50 12.66 4.06 6.21
CA LEU A 50 12.29 5.46 6.05
C LEU A 50 10.92 5.82 6.66
N GLY A 51 10.16 4.85 7.15
CA GLY A 51 8.82 5.06 7.68
C GLY A 51 7.74 5.34 6.63
N VAL A 52 8.07 5.21 5.35
CA VAL A 52 7.14 5.50 4.24
C VAL A 52 5.83 4.72 4.33
N PRO A 53 5.81 3.40 4.62
CA PRO A 53 4.58 2.65 4.79
C PRO A 53 3.72 3.06 5.99
N LEU A 54 4.29 3.79 6.95
CA LEU A 54 3.64 4.18 8.20
C LEU A 54 2.83 5.47 8.11
N VAL A 55 2.93 6.18 6.99
CA VAL A 55 2.42 7.56 6.82
C VAL A 55 0.94 7.69 7.15
N LEU A 56 0.08 6.79 6.64
CA LEU A 56 -1.37 6.82 6.86
C LEU A 56 -1.84 6.03 8.08
N ILE A 57 -0.96 5.28 8.73
CA ILE A 57 -1.31 4.50 9.91
C ILE A 57 -1.36 5.46 11.11
N PRO A 58 -2.44 5.46 11.91
CA PRO A 58 -2.51 6.30 13.10
C PRO A 58 -1.40 6.00 14.11
N GLU A 59 -0.94 7.03 14.84
CA GLU A 59 0.10 6.90 15.87
C GLU A 59 -0.26 5.84 16.94
N ALA A 60 -1.55 5.74 17.30
CA ALA A 60 -2.05 4.74 18.24
C ALA A 60 -1.78 3.29 17.81
N HIS A 61 -1.47 3.07 16.52
CA HIS A 61 -1.17 1.76 15.95
C HIS A 61 0.27 1.67 15.44
N GLY A 62 1.15 2.56 15.90
CA GLY A 62 2.58 2.56 15.54
C GLY A 62 2.91 3.24 14.21
N GLY A 63 1.98 4.02 13.67
CA GLY A 63 2.18 4.80 12.44
C GLY A 63 2.61 6.25 12.69
N LEU A 64 2.64 7.03 11.63
CA LEU A 64 2.99 8.46 11.66
C LEU A 64 1.76 9.39 11.69
N GLY A 65 0.56 8.86 11.47
CA GLY A 65 -0.69 9.63 11.52
C GLY A 65 -0.77 10.80 10.55
N MET A 66 -0.02 10.76 9.45
CA MET A 66 0.00 11.81 8.44
C MET A 66 -1.24 11.73 7.53
N GLY A 67 -1.36 12.70 6.62
CA GLY A 67 -2.51 12.83 5.74
C GLY A 67 -2.34 12.19 4.37
N VAL A 68 -3.43 12.23 3.61
CA VAL A 68 -3.46 11.74 2.22
C VAL A 68 -2.53 12.55 1.31
N LEU A 69 -2.26 13.82 1.64
CA LEU A 69 -1.33 14.64 0.86
C LEU A 69 0.08 14.07 0.93
N GLU A 70 0.57 13.72 2.12
CA GLU A 70 1.90 13.13 2.29
C GLU A 70 1.99 11.77 1.57
N ALA A 71 0.95 10.95 1.63
CA ALA A 71 0.88 9.71 0.86
C ALA A 71 0.93 9.96 -0.66
N ALA A 72 0.26 11.01 -1.14
CA ALA A 72 0.27 11.39 -2.55
C ALA A 72 1.67 11.87 -3.00
N LEU A 73 2.38 12.64 -2.17
CA LEU A 73 3.74 13.08 -2.44
C LEU A 73 4.72 11.90 -2.55
N ILE A 74 4.57 10.91 -1.67
CA ILE A 74 5.33 9.66 -1.75
C ILE A 74 5.00 8.91 -3.05
N GLN A 75 3.71 8.75 -3.36
CA GLN A 75 3.28 8.05 -4.56
C GLN A 75 3.77 8.73 -5.84
N GLU A 76 3.83 10.06 -5.87
CA GLU A 76 4.43 10.82 -6.97
C GLU A 76 5.91 10.42 -7.17
N MET A 77 6.68 10.32 -6.09
CA MET A 77 8.09 9.91 -6.19
C MET A 77 8.21 8.46 -6.65
N LEU A 78 7.44 7.53 -6.07
CA LEU A 78 7.45 6.13 -6.50
C LEU A 78 7.09 6.01 -7.99
N GLY A 79 6.10 6.77 -8.46
CA GLY A 79 5.71 6.81 -9.86
C GLY A 79 6.78 7.38 -10.79
N ARG A 80 7.45 8.45 -10.38
CA ARG A 80 8.56 9.07 -11.13
C ARG A 80 9.69 8.07 -11.43
N TYR A 81 9.98 7.19 -10.49
CA TYR A 81 11.04 6.17 -10.61
C TYR A 81 10.53 4.82 -11.13
N VAL A 82 9.25 4.73 -11.47
CA VAL A 82 8.60 3.46 -11.91
C VAL A 82 8.85 2.34 -10.89
N THR A 83 8.84 2.68 -9.62
CA THR A 83 9.27 1.81 -8.52
C THR A 83 8.28 0.66 -8.32
N PRO A 84 8.71 -0.61 -8.40
CA PRO A 84 7.86 -1.75 -8.06
C PRO A 84 7.62 -1.78 -6.55
N SER A 85 6.45 -1.32 -6.12
CA SER A 85 6.12 -1.14 -4.70
C SER A 85 4.69 -1.54 -4.40
N ALA A 86 4.48 -2.14 -3.24
CA ALA A 86 3.15 -2.42 -2.68
C ALA A 86 2.52 -1.19 -1.98
N PHE A 87 3.11 0.01 -2.10
CA PHE A 87 2.67 1.19 -1.35
C PHE A 87 1.20 1.51 -1.58
N THR A 88 0.77 1.61 -2.84
CA THR A 88 -0.63 1.93 -3.15
C THR A 88 -1.62 0.92 -2.56
N PRO A 89 -1.53 -0.40 -2.83
CA PRO A 89 -2.50 -1.33 -2.29
C PRO A 89 -2.36 -1.52 -0.78
N ALA A 90 -1.18 -1.79 -0.26
CA ALA A 90 -0.99 -2.22 1.12
C ALA A 90 -1.06 -1.06 2.12
N TYR A 91 -0.47 0.08 1.79
CA TYR A 91 -0.30 1.21 2.71
C TYR A 91 -1.22 2.39 2.40
N GLY A 92 -1.65 2.53 1.14
CA GLY A 92 -2.67 3.50 0.74
C GLY A 92 -4.08 2.95 0.92
N MET A 93 -4.49 2.06 0.03
CA MET A 93 -5.89 1.60 -0.05
C MET A 93 -6.31 0.76 1.16
N ALA A 94 -5.50 -0.22 1.57
CA ALA A 94 -5.86 -1.10 2.68
C ALA A 94 -5.93 -0.33 4.01
N VAL A 95 -4.96 0.53 4.29
CA VAL A 95 -4.96 1.36 5.51
C VAL A 95 -6.14 2.33 5.51
N ALA A 96 -6.44 3.00 4.38
CA ALA A 96 -7.62 3.85 4.27
C ALA A 96 -8.92 3.06 4.50
N GLY A 97 -9.04 1.87 3.92
CA GLY A 97 -10.18 0.98 4.13
C GLY A 97 -10.34 0.54 5.59
N LEU A 98 -9.24 0.17 6.25
CA LEU A 98 -9.26 -0.19 7.67
C LEU A 98 -9.60 1.01 8.57
N ASN A 99 -9.07 2.20 8.29
CA ASN A 99 -9.36 3.39 9.07
C ASN A 99 -10.83 3.81 8.98
N THR A 100 -11.48 3.60 7.83
CA THR A 100 -12.85 4.07 7.58
C THR A 100 -13.91 3.01 7.78
N GLY A 101 -13.63 1.75 7.45
CA GLY A 101 -14.64 0.68 7.41
C GLY A 101 -14.49 -0.39 8.49
N ALA A 102 -13.32 -0.53 9.11
CA ALA A 102 -13.11 -1.56 10.13
C ALA A 102 -13.63 -1.14 11.51
N ASN A 103 -14.09 -2.11 12.31
CA ASN A 103 -14.37 -1.88 13.72
C ASN A 103 -13.07 -1.74 14.54
N ALA A 104 -13.20 -1.42 15.85
CA ALA A 104 -12.04 -1.16 16.70
C ALA A 104 -11.12 -2.38 16.84
N ASP A 105 -11.67 -3.58 16.98
CA ASP A 105 -10.89 -4.81 17.15
C ASP A 105 -10.12 -5.15 15.86
N GLN A 106 -10.76 -4.97 14.71
CA GLN A 106 -10.12 -5.14 13.41
C GLN A 106 -8.98 -4.14 13.22
N ARG A 107 -9.19 -2.85 13.51
CA ARG A 107 -8.12 -1.84 13.44
C ARG A 107 -6.95 -2.19 14.34
N ASN A 108 -7.23 -2.52 15.60
CA ASN A 108 -6.20 -2.91 16.57
C ASN A 108 -5.39 -4.14 16.12
N ASN A 109 -6.07 -5.13 15.53
CA ASN A 109 -5.39 -6.33 15.07
C ASN A 109 -4.56 -6.09 13.79
N TRP A 110 -5.07 -5.34 12.83
CA TRP A 110 -4.45 -5.24 11.52
C TRP A 110 -3.44 -4.11 11.39
N LEU A 111 -3.76 -2.89 11.87
CA LEU A 111 -2.91 -1.72 11.64
C LEU A 111 -1.55 -1.86 12.32
N GLY A 112 -1.48 -2.39 13.54
CA GLY A 112 -0.21 -2.64 14.22
C GLY A 112 0.67 -3.66 13.51
N ARG A 113 0.08 -4.73 12.98
CA ARG A 113 0.81 -5.75 12.22
C ARG A 113 1.31 -5.24 10.87
N ILE A 114 0.53 -4.37 10.21
CA ILE A 114 0.96 -3.68 8.98
C ILE A 114 2.12 -2.73 9.31
N ALA A 115 2.02 -1.96 10.41
CA ALA A 115 3.09 -1.06 10.86
C ALA A 115 4.38 -1.80 11.19
N GLY A 116 4.27 -2.99 11.79
CA GLY A 116 5.41 -3.88 12.08
C GLY A 116 5.99 -4.61 10.88
N GLY A 117 5.40 -4.46 9.68
CA GLY A 117 5.84 -5.16 8.48
C GLY A 117 5.51 -6.67 8.46
N GLU A 118 4.69 -7.15 9.41
CA GLU A 118 4.30 -8.57 9.48
C GLU A 118 3.26 -8.93 8.40
N VAL A 119 2.50 -7.95 7.95
CA VAL A 119 1.41 -8.12 7.01
C VAL A 119 1.54 -7.14 5.85
N ILE A 120 1.48 -7.67 4.65
CA ILE A 120 1.33 -6.92 3.40
C ILE A 120 -0.03 -7.28 2.82
N LEU A 121 -0.90 -6.29 2.64
CA LEU A 121 -2.25 -6.50 2.12
C LEU A 121 -2.29 -6.29 0.60
N GLY A 122 -2.80 -7.29 -0.12
CA GLY A 122 -3.32 -7.10 -1.46
C GLY A 122 -4.76 -6.60 -1.39
N VAL A 123 -5.17 -5.78 -2.36
CA VAL A 123 -6.51 -5.17 -2.36
C VAL A 123 -7.26 -5.50 -3.63
N GLY A 124 -8.45 -6.11 -3.48
CA GLY A 124 -9.36 -6.43 -4.56
C GLY A 124 -10.76 -5.88 -4.27
N VAL A 125 -11.08 -4.73 -4.87
CA VAL A 125 -12.37 -4.05 -4.72
C VAL A 125 -13.11 -3.89 -6.04
N THR A 126 -12.57 -4.45 -7.12
CA THR A 126 -13.07 -4.27 -8.49
C THR A 126 -14.50 -4.77 -8.63
N GLU A 127 -14.83 -5.85 -7.96
CA GLU A 127 -16.17 -6.46 -7.97
C GLU A 127 -17.20 -5.60 -7.23
N ALA A 128 -16.76 -4.83 -6.22
CA ALA A 128 -17.63 -3.95 -5.46
C ALA A 128 -17.94 -2.63 -6.20
N VAL A 129 -17.03 -2.18 -7.10
CA VAL A 129 -17.16 -0.89 -7.79
C VAL A 129 -17.53 -0.99 -9.28
N GLY A 130 -17.41 -2.17 -9.87
CA GLY A 130 -17.68 -2.36 -11.29
C GLY A 130 -17.83 -3.83 -11.63
N ALA A 131 -18.99 -4.39 -11.29
CA ALA A 131 -19.26 -5.82 -11.49
C ALA A 131 -19.01 -6.23 -12.95
N ARG A 132 -18.12 -7.21 -13.13
CA ARG A 132 -18.15 -8.07 -14.31
C ARG A 132 -19.16 -9.19 -14.03
N GLU A 133 -19.99 -9.54 -15.02
CA GLU A 133 -20.68 -10.81 -15.01
C GLU A 133 -19.65 -11.91 -14.76
N ASP A 134 -19.86 -12.81 -13.85
CA ASP A 134 -18.98 -13.91 -13.46
C ASP A 134 -17.78 -13.56 -12.55
N ALA A 135 -17.61 -12.33 -12.09
CA ALA A 135 -16.64 -11.98 -11.06
C ALA A 135 -17.37 -11.53 -9.79
N GLY A 136 -16.90 -11.99 -8.67
CA GLY A 136 -17.44 -11.61 -7.37
C GLY A 136 -17.09 -12.62 -6.31
N LEU A 137 -17.15 -12.17 -5.09
CA LEU A 137 -16.97 -12.98 -3.90
C LEU A 137 -18.26 -12.97 -3.11
N THR A 138 -18.65 -14.14 -2.62
CA THR A 138 -19.80 -14.32 -1.72
C THR A 138 -19.33 -14.85 -0.39
N VAL A 139 -19.81 -14.25 0.69
CA VAL A 139 -19.55 -14.70 2.06
C VAL A 139 -20.74 -15.54 2.53
N THR A 140 -20.47 -16.73 3.03
CA THR A 140 -21.47 -17.61 3.68
C THR A 140 -20.88 -18.14 4.98
N GLY A 141 -21.33 -17.59 6.09
CA GLY A 141 -20.73 -17.85 7.41
C GLY A 141 -19.29 -17.35 7.46
N ASP A 142 -18.35 -18.25 7.70
CA ASP A 142 -16.89 -18.00 7.75
C ASP A 142 -16.16 -18.33 6.43
N LYS A 143 -16.89 -18.67 5.38
CA LYS A 143 -16.34 -19.05 4.09
C LYS A 143 -16.53 -17.97 3.05
N VAL A 144 -15.49 -17.76 2.25
CA VAL A 144 -15.50 -16.89 1.08
C VAL A 144 -15.36 -17.77 -0.16
N SER A 145 -16.25 -17.56 -1.15
CA SER A 145 -16.26 -18.30 -2.41
C SER A 145 -16.40 -17.33 -3.58
N GLY A 146 -15.75 -17.67 -4.69
CA GLY A 146 -15.83 -16.89 -5.92
C GLY A 146 -14.47 -16.54 -6.50
N ARG A 147 -14.43 -15.48 -7.31
CA ARG A 147 -13.22 -15.01 -7.99
C ARG A 147 -13.06 -13.50 -7.80
N ALA A 148 -11.92 -13.07 -7.32
CA ALA A 148 -11.48 -11.66 -7.36
C ALA A 148 -10.51 -11.47 -8.54
N SER A 149 -10.76 -10.44 -9.34
CA SER A 149 -9.90 -10.07 -10.48
C SER A 149 -9.20 -8.75 -10.21
N PHE A 150 -8.05 -8.55 -10.83
CA PHE A 150 -7.25 -7.30 -10.68
C PHE A 150 -6.92 -6.96 -9.22
N VAL A 151 -6.59 -7.97 -8.43
CA VAL A 151 -6.14 -7.78 -7.05
C VAL A 151 -4.77 -7.11 -7.06
N MET A 152 -4.73 -5.85 -6.62
CA MET A 152 -3.48 -5.08 -6.59
C MET A 152 -2.57 -5.59 -5.49
N GLY A 153 -1.28 -5.73 -5.80
CA GLY A 153 -0.26 -6.21 -4.86
C GLY A 153 -0.34 -7.72 -4.57
N ALA A 154 -1.09 -8.50 -5.34
CA ALA A 154 -1.29 -9.93 -5.09
C ALA A 154 0.01 -10.75 -5.03
N GLU A 155 1.05 -10.34 -5.79
CA GLU A 155 2.33 -11.06 -5.87
C GLU A 155 3.12 -11.05 -4.55
N THR A 156 2.97 -9.98 -3.76
CA THR A 156 3.72 -9.78 -2.51
C THR A 156 2.84 -9.89 -1.27
N ALA A 157 1.53 -9.98 -1.45
CA ALA A 157 0.57 -9.97 -0.36
C ALA A 157 0.66 -11.23 0.49
N THR A 158 0.63 -11.05 1.81
CA THR A 158 0.47 -12.14 2.79
C THR A 158 -1.01 -12.38 3.12
N HIS A 159 -1.84 -11.34 2.98
CA HIS A 159 -3.27 -11.34 3.23
C HIS A 159 -3.99 -10.45 2.23
N PHE A 160 -5.31 -10.55 2.16
CA PHE A 160 -6.11 -9.80 1.19
C PHE A 160 -7.26 -9.05 1.85
N LEU A 161 -7.45 -7.81 1.42
CA LEU A 161 -8.66 -7.03 1.66
C LEU A 161 -9.52 -7.08 0.39
N LEU A 162 -10.67 -7.75 0.47
CA LEU A 162 -11.48 -8.05 -0.70
C LEU A 162 -12.91 -7.54 -0.50
N GLY A 163 -13.48 -6.96 -1.55
CA GLY A 163 -14.92 -6.67 -1.62
C GLY A 163 -15.70 -7.95 -1.86
N ALA A 164 -16.74 -8.20 -1.05
CA ALA A 164 -17.61 -9.36 -1.19
C ALA A 164 -19.07 -8.99 -0.95
N SER A 165 -19.99 -9.73 -1.57
CA SER A 165 -21.43 -9.68 -1.28
C SER A 165 -21.79 -10.67 -0.16
N HIS A 166 -22.89 -10.35 0.53
CA HIS A 166 -23.42 -11.15 1.63
C HIS A 166 -24.77 -11.75 1.23
#